data_4478b37ad120c9ad0f426fc837e771d9
#
_entry.id   4478b37ad120c9ad0f426fc837e771d9
#
_cell.length_a   1.000
_cell.length_b   1.000
_cell.length_c   1.000
_cell.angle_alpha   90.00
_cell.angle_beta   90.00
_cell.angle_gamma   90.00
#
_symmetry.space_group_name_H-M   'P 1'
#
loop_
_entity.id
_entity.type
_entity.pdbx_description
1 polymer ?
#
loop_
_entity_poly.entity_id
_entity_poly.type
_entity_poly.pdbx_seq_one_letter_code
_entity_poly.pdbx_strand_id
1 'polypeptide(L)'
;MRLKNPRATRPPGLRTLAARLARQGGSANAGPALAVRAARASVDRVRRAMDLAVSRSPQSLFLRELVAQPAAMGALCASSPRLAQRMASWVDPAAPGLVVELGGGTGVITAALLARGVAPQRLVVVEQSAALAAHLARRFPQIHVVHGDAAELPCLAESPAWPRDEGGAPLAVRCIVSGLPLLSIPLPVRQRILHAGAQVLAPGGRLLQFTYAMRGPSLWQAAGLVGQARERVLANLPPARIDVLGHGGLNIS
;
A
#
# COMPACT_ATOMS: atom_id res chain seq x y z
N MET A 1 32.68 -51.61 13.64
CA MET A 1 31.57 -51.55 12.68
C MET A 1 31.31 -50.08 12.34
N ARG A 2 31.86 -49.55 11.22
CA ARG A 2 31.76 -48.11 10.83
C ARG A 2 30.61 -47.97 9.87
N LEU A 3 29.60 -47.17 10.24
CA LEU A 3 28.47 -46.81 9.38
C LEU A 3 28.89 -45.65 8.48
N LYS A 4 28.77 -45.83 7.17
CA LYS A 4 29.04 -44.85 6.12
C LYS A 4 27.89 -43.85 5.98
N ASN A 5 28.24 -42.57 5.96
CA ASN A 5 27.33 -41.45 5.75
C ASN A 5 27.08 -41.25 4.22
N PRO A 6 25.85 -41.19 3.71
CA PRO A 6 25.59 -40.88 2.29
C PRO A 6 25.68 -39.40 2.04
N ARG A 7 26.51 -39.03 1.04
CA ARG A 7 26.71 -37.68 0.52
C ARG A 7 25.39 -37.16 -0.11
N ALA A 8 24.90 -36.04 0.38
CA ALA A 8 23.86 -35.27 -0.26
C ALA A 8 24.38 -34.63 -1.55
N THR A 9 23.79 -34.99 -2.68
CA THR A 9 24.06 -34.37 -4.01
C THR A 9 23.35 -33.03 -4.08
N ARG A 10 24.14 -31.95 -4.24
CA ARG A 10 23.66 -30.60 -4.56
C ARG A 10 23.12 -30.56 -5.98
N PRO A 11 21.99 -29.86 -6.26
CA PRO A 11 21.53 -29.65 -7.64
C PRO A 11 22.47 -28.69 -8.38
N PRO A 12 22.64 -28.85 -9.72
CA PRO A 12 23.58 -28.06 -10.51
C PRO A 12 23.19 -26.59 -10.57
N GLY A 13 24.17 -25.76 -10.27
CA GLY A 13 23.98 -24.34 -9.99
C GLY A 13 23.66 -23.48 -11.21
N LEU A 14 23.05 -22.36 -10.89
CA LEU A 14 22.73 -21.18 -11.71
C LEU A 14 23.90 -20.59 -12.53
N ARG A 15 25.10 -21.13 -12.44
CA ARG A 15 26.30 -20.69 -13.20
C ARG A 15 26.28 -21.09 -14.66
N THR A 16 25.54 -22.12 -15.07
CA THR A 16 25.53 -22.62 -16.46
C THR A 16 24.59 -21.83 -17.38
N LEU A 17 23.64 -21.06 -16.84
CA LEU A 17 22.74 -20.24 -17.66
C LEU A 17 23.40 -18.93 -18.12
N ALA A 18 24.21 -18.32 -17.26
CA ALA A 18 24.95 -17.10 -17.59
C ALA A 18 26.05 -17.33 -18.65
N ALA A 19 26.73 -18.51 -18.62
CA ALA A 19 27.75 -18.86 -19.56
C ALA A 19 27.23 -19.23 -20.97
N ARG A 20 25.95 -19.64 -21.10
CA ARG A 20 25.33 -19.92 -22.41
C ARG A 20 24.83 -18.65 -23.12
N LEU A 21 24.44 -17.62 -22.39
CA LEU A 21 24.00 -16.33 -22.95
C LEU A 21 25.16 -15.47 -23.46
N ALA A 22 26.37 -15.68 -22.95
CA ALA A 22 27.57 -14.96 -23.40
C ALA A 22 28.16 -15.46 -24.73
N ARG A 23 27.74 -16.60 -25.29
CA ARG A 23 28.28 -17.18 -26.52
C ARG A 23 27.43 -16.98 -27.78
N GLN A 24 26.35 -16.22 -27.74
CA GLN A 24 25.59 -15.79 -28.91
C GLN A 24 25.80 -14.30 -29.17
N GLY A 25 27.07 -13.91 -29.30
CA GLY A 25 27.50 -12.63 -29.83
C GLY A 25 27.40 -12.64 -31.35
N GLY A 26 26.35 -12.07 -31.87
CA GLY A 26 26.13 -11.80 -33.28
C GLY A 26 25.59 -10.39 -33.47
N SER A 27 26.41 -9.54 -34.10
CA SER A 27 26.09 -8.25 -34.73
C SER A 27 25.83 -7.04 -33.81
N ALA A 28 26.89 -6.28 -33.60
CA ALA A 28 26.88 -4.88 -33.19
C ALA A 28 26.23 -4.02 -34.30
N ASN A 29 25.01 -3.56 -34.13
CA ASN A 29 24.45 -2.29 -34.61
C ASN A 29 22.95 -2.16 -34.28
N ALA A 30 22.57 -2.41 -33.04
CA ALA A 30 21.25 -2.04 -32.56
C ALA A 30 21.35 -0.64 -31.95
N GLY A 31 20.81 0.39 -32.64
CA GLY A 31 20.85 1.77 -32.19
C GLY A 31 20.15 1.94 -30.81
N PRO A 32 20.43 3.06 -30.09
CA PRO A 32 19.97 3.29 -28.72
C PRO A 32 18.45 3.14 -28.53
N ALA A 33 17.66 3.37 -29.58
CA ALA A 33 16.21 3.16 -29.56
C ALA A 33 15.80 1.69 -29.41
N LEU A 34 16.57 0.74 -29.96
CA LEU A 34 16.30 -0.70 -29.84
C LEU A 34 16.66 -1.22 -28.43
N ALA A 35 17.73 -0.71 -27.85
CA ALA A 35 18.14 -1.02 -26.48
C ALA A 35 17.10 -0.53 -25.46
N VAL A 36 16.56 0.68 -25.65
CA VAL A 36 15.48 1.24 -24.80
C VAL A 36 14.18 0.44 -24.98
N ARG A 37 13.83 0.01 -26.19
CA ARG A 37 12.66 -0.86 -26.44
C ARG A 37 12.84 -2.24 -25.79
N ALA A 38 14.02 -2.84 -25.87
CA ALA A 38 14.33 -4.13 -25.25
C ALA A 38 14.30 -4.02 -23.71
N ALA A 39 14.81 -2.94 -23.13
CA ALA A 39 14.75 -2.67 -21.70
C ALA A 39 13.29 -2.48 -21.23
N ARG A 40 12.50 -1.69 -21.96
CA ARG A 40 11.05 -1.53 -21.66
C ARG A 40 10.29 -2.87 -21.75
N ALA A 41 10.51 -3.65 -22.80
CA ALA A 41 9.90 -4.97 -22.96
C ALA A 41 10.32 -5.98 -21.86
N SER A 42 11.53 -5.84 -21.32
CA SER A 42 12.01 -6.66 -20.20
C SER A 42 11.35 -6.22 -18.88
N VAL A 43 11.20 -4.93 -18.64
CA VAL A 43 10.48 -4.37 -17.48
C VAL A 43 9.02 -4.79 -17.54
N ASP A 44 8.37 -4.73 -18.71
CA ASP A 44 6.97 -5.13 -18.88
C ASP A 44 6.76 -6.65 -18.72
N ARG A 45 7.74 -7.48 -19.08
CA ARG A 45 7.71 -8.93 -18.83
C ARG A 45 7.86 -9.25 -17.34
N VAL A 46 8.78 -8.61 -16.64
CA VAL A 46 8.96 -8.77 -15.19
C VAL A 46 7.71 -8.27 -14.47
N ARG A 47 7.14 -7.15 -14.90
CA ARG A 47 5.90 -6.59 -14.35
C ARG A 47 4.72 -7.53 -14.54
N ARG A 48 4.52 -8.09 -15.76
CA ARG A 48 3.48 -9.10 -16.03
C ARG A 48 3.70 -10.40 -15.27
N ALA A 49 4.94 -10.87 -15.14
CA ALA A 49 5.26 -12.06 -14.35
C ALA A 49 5.00 -11.83 -12.85
N MET A 50 5.28 -10.63 -12.33
CA MET A 50 4.93 -10.25 -10.96
C MET A 50 3.41 -10.14 -10.76
N ASP A 51 2.68 -9.53 -11.71
CA ASP A 51 1.23 -9.42 -11.65
C ASP A 51 0.54 -10.80 -11.70
N LEU A 52 1.06 -11.73 -12.52
CA LEU A 52 0.61 -13.13 -12.59
C LEU A 52 0.96 -13.93 -11.33
N ALA A 53 2.14 -13.73 -10.74
CA ALA A 53 2.54 -14.39 -9.49
C ALA A 53 1.72 -13.88 -8.30
N VAL A 54 1.43 -12.58 -8.25
CA VAL A 54 0.54 -11.97 -7.25
C VAL A 54 -0.90 -12.47 -7.43
N SER A 55 -1.39 -12.60 -8.67
CA SER A 55 -2.76 -13.06 -8.96
C SER A 55 -2.99 -14.55 -8.68
N ARG A 56 -1.94 -15.36 -8.59
CA ARG A 56 -2.00 -16.82 -8.36
C ARG A 56 -1.57 -17.27 -6.97
N SER A 57 -1.18 -16.33 -6.10
CA SER A 57 -0.84 -16.73 -4.72
C SER A 57 -2.11 -17.13 -3.97
N PRO A 58 -2.07 -18.15 -3.09
CA PRO A 58 -3.20 -18.50 -2.22
C PRO A 58 -3.73 -17.30 -1.42
N GLN A 59 -2.85 -16.36 -1.10
CA GLN A 59 -3.19 -15.13 -0.38
C GLN A 59 -3.99 -14.14 -1.24
N SER A 60 -3.73 -14.04 -2.54
CA SER A 60 -4.50 -13.16 -3.45
C SER A 60 -5.88 -13.76 -3.78
N LEU A 61 -5.99 -15.09 -3.88
CA LEU A 61 -7.27 -15.79 -4.01
C LEU A 61 -8.10 -15.62 -2.74
N PHE A 62 -7.50 -15.81 -1.56
CA PHE A 62 -8.12 -15.57 -0.27
C PHE A 62 -8.63 -14.12 -0.13
N LEU A 63 -7.83 -13.13 -0.52
CA LEU A 63 -8.23 -11.72 -0.51
C LEU A 63 -9.35 -11.41 -1.53
N ARG A 64 -9.34 -12.02 -2.71
CA ARG A 64 -10.43 -11.85 -3.70
C ARG A 64 -11.74 -12.45 -3.21
N GLU A 65 -11.70 -13.63 -2.62
CA GLU A 65 -12.85 -14.30 -2.02
C GLU A 65 -13.41 -13.50 -0.83
N LEU A 66 -12.51 -12.95 -0.03
CA LEU A 66 -12.79 -12.08 1.10
C LEU A 66 -13.52 -10.79 0.66
N VAL A 67 -13.11 -10.15 -0.45
CA VAL A 67 -13.77 -8.96 -1.03
C VAL A 67 -15.10 -9.32 -1.71
N ALA A 68 -15.22 -10.53 -2.25
CA ALA A 68 -16.44 -10.99 -2.92
C ALA A 68 -17.59 -11.38 -1.96
N GLN A 69 -17.29 -11.58 -0.67
CA GLN A 69 -18.27 -11.95 0.37
C GLN A 69 -18.28 -10.96 1.54
N PRO A 70 -18.91 -9.77 1.39
CA PRO A 70 -18.91 -8.73 2.42
C PRO A 70 -19.52 -9.18 3.77
N ALA A 71 -20.48 -10.10 3.75
CA ALA A 71 -21.12 -10.63 4.96
C ALA A 71 -20.18 -11.55 5.79
N ALA A 72 -19.27 -12.29 5.12
CA ALA A 72 -18.20 -13.04 5.79
C ALA A 72 -17.05 -12.13 6.25
N MET A 73 -16.94 -10.93 5.67
CA MET A 73 -15.92 -9.92 5.96
C MET A 73 -16.00 -9.33 7.38
N GLY A 74 -17.18 -9.30 7.99
CA GLY A 74 -17.36 -8.73 9.33
C GLY A 74 -16.53 -9.41 10.43
N ALA A 75 -16.07 -10.65 10.21
CA ALA A 75 -15.31 -11.41 11.19
C ALA A 75 -13.83 -11.66 10.83
N LEU A 76 -13.44 -11.60 9.54
CA LEU A 76 -12.13 -12.10 9.08
C LEU A 76 -11.24 -11.09 8.33
N CYS A 77 -11.76 -9.97 7.87
CA CYS A 77 -11.01 -8.99 7.07
C CYS A 77 -10.90 -7.59 7.66
N ALA A 78 -11.42 -7.36 8.83
CA ALA A 78 -11.05 -6.18 9.60
C ALA A 78 -9.55 -6.33 9.91
N SER A 79 -8.75 -5.29 9.62
CA SER A 79 -7.41 -5.18 10.20
C SER A 79 -7.52 -5.59 11.66
N SER A 80 -6.75 -6.60 12.09
CA SER A 80 -6.90 -7.01 13.50
C SER A 80 -6.68 -5.79 14.38
N PRO A 81 -7.30 -5.68 15.54
CA PRO A 81 -7.06 -4.54 16.45
C PRO A 81 -5.56 -4.32 16.71
N ARG A 82 -4.79 -5.39 16.73
CA ARG A 82 -3.34 -5.34 16.89
C ARG A 82 -2.63 -4.71 15.68
N LEU A 83 -3.02 -5.07 14.46
CA LEU A 83 -2.47 -4.46 13.24
C LEU A 83 -2.83 -2.97 13.18
N ALA A 84 -4.08 -2.62 13.48
CA ALA A 84 -4.54 -1.23 13.52
C ALA A 84 -3.76 -0.40 14.56
N GLN A 85 -3.54 -0.93 15.77
CA GLN A 85 -2.72 -0.30 16.80
C GLN A 85 -1.28 -0.09 16.33
N ARG A 86 -0.69 -1.09 15.64
CA ARG A 86 0.67 -0.96 15.09
C ARG A 86 0.73 0.10 13.98
N MET A 87 -0.27 0.17 13.11
CA MET A 87 -0.36 1.26 12.12
C MET A 87 -0.49 2.62 12.80
N ALA A 88 -1.40 2.75 13.76
CA ALA A 88 -1.59 4.00 14.51
C ALA A 88 -0.33 4.44 15.28
N SER A 89 0.52 3.52 15.75
CA SER A 89 1.75 3.87 16.46
C SER A 89 2.78 4.62 15.59
N TRP A 90 2.68 4.53 14.27
CA TRP A 90 3.50 5.27 13.33
C TRP A 90 2.99 6.70 13.06
N VAL A 91 1.77 7.01 13.52
CA VAL A 91 1.18 8.35 13.39
C VAL A 91 1.58 9.20 14.58
N ASP A 92 2.16 10.37 14.31
CA ASP A 92 2.40 11.40 15.32
C ASP A 92 1.10 12.21 15.54
N PRO A 93 0.42 12.06 16.69
CA PRO A 93 -0.82 12.76 16.94
C PRO A 93 -0.63 14.28 17.13
N ALA A 94 0.57 14.74 17.44
CA ALA A 94 0.88 16.16 17.62
C ALA A 94 1.24 16.86 16.29
N ALA A 95 1.64 16.11 15.25
CA ALA A 95 2.04 16.71 13.98
C ALA A 95 0.90 17.53 13.35
N PRO A 96 1.13 18.77 12.87
CA PRO A 96 0.08 19.61 12.30
C PRO A 96 -0.46 19.04 10.98
N GLY A 97 -1.71 19.37 10.62
CA GLY A 97 -2.39 18.94 9.39
C GLY A 97 -3.23 17.69 9.56
N LEU A 98 -3.79 17.16 8.47
CA LEU A 98 -4.74 16.07 8.48
C LEU A 98 -4.08 14.69 8.51
N VAL A 99 -4.74 13.77 9.19
CA VAL A 99 -4.58 12.33 9.05
C VAL A 99 -5.75 11.81 8.21
N VAL A 100 -5.47 11.19 7.07
CA VAL A 100 -6.48 10.67 6.14
C VAL A 100 -6.41 9.15 6.14
N GLU A 101 -7.50 8.48 6.54
CA GLU A 101 -7.65 7.04 6.43
C GLU A 101 -8.33 6.70 5.09
N LEU A 102 -7.72 5.83 4.29
CA LEU A 102 -8.31 5.31 3.06
C LEU A 102 -8.87 3.92 3.30
N GLY A 103 -10.18 3.77 3.10
CA GLY A 103 -10.92 2.53 3.33
C GLY A 103 -11.19 2.30 4.82
N GLY A 104 -12.08 3.11 5.40
CA GLY A 104 -12.41 3.05 6.83
C GLY A 104 -13.07 1.75 7.28
N GLY A 105 -13.82 1.09 6.38
CA GLY A 105 -14.47 -0.19 6.63
C GLY A 105 -15.35 -0.17 7.88
N THR A 106 -15.08 -1.06 8.83
CA THR A 106 -15.79 -1.12 10.13
C THR A 106 -15.23 -0.15 11.18
N GLY A 107 -14.19 0.64 10.86
CA GLY A 107 -13.60 1.66 11.74
C GLY A 107 -12.59 1.11 12.75
N VAL A 108 -11.92 0.00 12.48
CA VAL A 108 -10.92 -0.57 13.40
C VAL A 108 -9.65 0.29 13.41
N ILE A 109 -9.18 0.75 12.25
CA ILE A 109 -8.04 1.67 12.14
C ILE A 109 -8.45 3.04 12.67
N THR A 110 -9.63 3.54 12.32
CA THR A 110 -10.21 4.79 12.86
C THR A 110 -10.16 4.81 14.39
N ALA A 111 -10.67 3.75 15.05
CA ALA A 111 -10.64 3.63 16.50
C ALA A 111 -9.21 3.64 17.08
N ALA A 112 -8.27 2.97 16.40
CA ALA A 112 -6.87 2.94 16.83
C ALA A 112 -6.19 4.30 16.68
N LEU A 113 -6.49 5.07 15.63
CA LEU A 113 -5.99 6.43 15.42
C LEU A 113 -6.50 7.39 16.51
N LEU A 114 -7.80 7.32 16.83
CA LEU A 114 -8.37 8.11 17.93
C LEU A 114 -7.77 7.72 19.28
N ALA A 115 -7.62 6.41 19.55
CA ALA A 115 -6.98 5.92 20.78
C ALA A 115 -5.49 6.32 20.86
N ARG A 116 -4.82 6.53 19.72
CA ARG A 116 -3.43 7.05 19.65
C ARG A 116 -3.35 8.53 20.02
N GLY A 117 -4.48 9.25 20.03
CA GLY A 117 -4.54 10.67 20.34
C GLY A 117 -4.65 11.59 19.12
N VAL A 118 -4.92 11.04 17.93
CA VAL A 118 -5.25 11.89 16.77
C VAL A 118 -6.52 12.67 17.08
N ALA A 119 -6.44 14.01 17.00
CA ALA A 119 -7.59 14.87 17.24
C ALA A 119 -8.71 14.57 16.24
N PRO A 120 -9.95 14.35 16.68
CA PRO A 120 -11.05 13.97 15.79
C PRO A 120 -11.26 14.95 14.62
N GLN A 121 -11.09 16.25 14.87
CA GLN A 121 -11.22 17.30 13.85
C GLN A 121 -10.16 17.26 12.76
N ARG A 122 -9.09 16.49 12.99
CA ARG A 122 -7.98 16.30 12.03
C ARG A 122 -8.02 14.94 11.37
N LEU A 123 -8.99 14.09 11.71
CA LEU A 123 -9.15 12.76 11.13
C LEU A 123 -10.22 12.77 10.05
N VAL A 124 -9.80 12.50 8.82
CA VAL A 124 -10.67 12.30 7.67
C VAL A 124 -10.66 10.83 7.30
N VAL A 125 -11.82 10.23 7.13
CA VAL A 125 -11.97 8.84 6.69
C VAL A 125 -12.68 8.80 5.35
N VAL A 126 -12.01 8.31 4.32
CA VAL A 126 -12.59 8.13 2.97
C VAL A 126 -13.04 6.69 2.83
N GLU A 127 -14.32 6.49 2.54
CA GLU A 127 -14.93 5.16 2.40
C GLU A 127 -15.85 5.12 1.16
N GLN A 128 -15.62 4.14 0.29
CA GLN A 128 -16.36 4.01 -0.97
C GLN A 128 -17.77 3.43 -0.80
N SER A 129 -17.96 2.57 0.19
CA SER A 129 -19.27 1.99 0.48
C SER A 129 -20.16 2.98 1.24
N ALA A 130 -21.27 3.40 0.65
CA ALA A 130 -22.23 4.29 1.30
C ALA A 130 -22.74 3.73 2.64
N ALA A 131 -22.95 2.42 2.72
CA ALA A 131 -23.40 1.76 3.96
C ALA A 131 -22.34 1.82 5.07
N LEU A 132 -21.05 1.59 4.71
CA LEU A 132 -19.95 1.68 5.67
C LEU A 132 -19.63 3.13 6.03
N ALA A 133 -19.70 4.07 5.10
CA ALA A 133 -19.54 5.50 5.38
C ALA A 133 -20.62 5.98 6.37
N ALA A 134 -21.90 5.61 6.16
CA ALA A 134 -22.98 5.91 7.11
C ALA A 134 -22.80 5.21 8.47
N HIS A 135 -22.24 3.98 8.49
CA HIS A 135 -21.89 3.30 9.75
C HIS A 135 -20.79 4.06 10.50
N LEU A 136 -19.73 4.47 9.81
CA LEU A 136 -18.61 5.24 10.38
C LEU A 136 -19.07 6.58 10.94
N ALA A 137 -19.89 7.32 10.19
CA ALA A 137 -20.44 8.60 10.64
C ALA A 137 -21.29 8.48 11.92
N ARG A 138 -22.06 7.39 12.05
CA ARG A 138 -22.81 7.11 13.29
C ARG A 138 -21.91 6.69 14.44
N ARG A 139 -20.88 5.88 14.17
CA ARG A 139 -19.98 5.34 15.19
C ARG A 139 -18.99 6.38 15.71
N PHE A 140 -18.57 7.29 14.85
CA PHE A 140 -17.59 8.33 15.15
C PHE A 140 -18.10 9.72 14.70
N PRO A 141 -19.13 10.28 15.35
CA PRO A 141 -19.77 11.53 14.90
C PRO A 141 -18.85 12.75 14.98
N GLN A 142 -17.70 12.62 15.64
CA GLN A 142 -16.73 13.71 15.86
C GLN A 142 -15.64 13.81 14.78
N ILE A 143 -15.57 12.87 13.83
CA ILE A 143 -14.58 12.88 12.74
C ILE A 143 -15.22 13.27 11.40
N HIS A 144 -14.39 13.53 10.41
CA HIS A 144 -14.85 13.76 9.04
C HIS A 144 -14.94 12.46 8.26
N VAL A 145 -16.15 11.99 7.95
CA VAL A 145 -16.35 10.83 7.07
C VAL A 145 -16.76 11.33 5.70
N VAL A 146 -15.96 11.01 4.69
CA VAL A 146 -16.18 11.35 3.29
C VAL A 146 -16.55 10.09 2.52
N HIS A 147 -17.79 10.04 2.02
CA HIS A 147 -18.21 8.99 1.10
C HIS A 147 -17.63 9.28 -0.28
N GLY A 148 -16.71 8.43 -0.78
CA GLY A 148 -16.05 8.63 -2.05
C GLY A 148 -15.01 7.57 -2.40
N ASP A 149 -14.56 7.60 -3.65
CA ASP A 149 -13.50 6.72 -4.16
C ASP A 149 -12.11 7.32 -3.82
N ALA A 150 -11.23 6.53 -3.23
CA ALA A 150 -9.85 6.94 -2.96
C ALA A 150 -9.07 7.30 -4.24
N ALA A 151 -9.51 6.85 -5.42
CA ALA A 151 -8.96 7.26 -6.71
C ALA A 151 -9.25 8.73 -7.06
N GLU A 152 -10.27 9.32 -6.42
CA GLU A 152 -10.71 10.71 -6.61
C GLU A 152 -10.27 11.61 -5.44
N LEU A 153 -9.30 11.17 -4.64
CA LEU A 153 -8.86 11.87 -3.43
C LEU A 153 -8.53 13.36 -3.64
N PRO A 154 -7.88 13.79 -4.74
CA PRO A 154 -7.66 15.21 -5.01
C PRO A 154 -8.97 16.00 -5.12
N CYS A 155 -9.97 15.49 -5.83
CA CYS A 155 -11.29 16.14 -5.95
C CYS A 155 -12.04 16.16 -4.61
N LEU A 156 -11.91 15.09 -3.81
CA LEU A 156 -12.51 15.03 -2.47
C LEU A 156 -11.88 16.07 -1.54
N ALA A 157 -10.57 16.31 -1.66
CA ALA A 157 -9.84 17.31 -0.88
C ALA A 157 -10.28 18.75 -1.20
N GLU A 158 -10.77 19.00 -2.40
CA GLU A 158 -11.34 20.31 -2.79
C GLU A 158 -12.82 20.47 -2.41
N SER A 159 -13.50 19.40 -2.02
CA SER A 159 -14.92 19.44 -1.70
C SER A 159 -15.23 20.26 -0.42
N PRO A 160 -16.45 20.81 -0.28
CA PRO A 160 -16.85 21.53 0.94
C PRO A 160 -16.85 20.66 2.21
N ALA A 161 -16.91 19.33 2.06
CA ALA A 161 -16.86 18.39 3.18
C ALA A 161 -15.45 18.19 3.76
N TRP A 162 -14.41 18.69 3.05
CA TRP A 162 -13.04 18.59 3.50
C TRP A 162 -12.71 19.67 4.54
N PRO A 163 -11.97 19.34 5.62
CA PRO A 163 -11.57 20.33 6.62
C PRO A 163 -10.74 21.46 6.01
N ARG A 164 -11.06 22.70 6.43
CA ARG A 164 -10.41 23.91 5.94
C ARG A 164 -9.79 24.69 7.09
N ASP A 165 -8.80 25.49 6.77
CA ASP A 165 -8.22 26.46 7.70
C ASP A 165 -9.12 27.70 7.86
N GLU A 166 -8.71 28.65 8.71
CA GLU A 166 -9.41 29.91 8.95
C GLU A 166 -9.51 30.79 7.68
N GLY A 167 -8.61 30.61 6.71
CA GLY A 167 -8.61 31.30 5.41
C GLY A 167 -9.48 30.59 4.36
N GLY A 168 -10.10 29.45 4.70
CA GLY A 168 -10.92 28.66 3.79
C GLY A 168 -10.15 27.75 2.84
N ALA A 169 -8.82 27.62 2.99
CA ALA A 169 -8.00 26.70 2.20
C ALA A 169 -8.10 25.26 2.75
N PRO A 170 -8.05 24.24 1.89
CA PRO A 170 -8.01 22.84 2.34
C PRO A 170 -6.82 22.59 3.26
N LEU A 171 -7.07 21.95 4.41
CA LEU A 171 -5.98 21.59 5.31
C LEU A 171 -5.05 20.55 4.67
N ALA A 172 -3.74 20.74 4.82
CA ALA A 172 -2.71 19.88 4.25
C ALA A 172 -2.76 18.46 4.84
N VAL A 173 -2.65 17.44 3.98
CA VAL A 173 -2.59 16.03 4.38
C VAL A 173 -1.17 15.67 4.78
N ARG A 174 -0.93 15.46 6.06
CA ARG A 174 0.38 15.09 6.62
C ARG A 174 0.58 13.61 6.82
N CYS A 175 -0.51 12.86 6.94
CA CYS A 175 -0.43 11.41 7.06
C CYS A 175 -1.58 10.76 6.29
N ILE A 176 -1.26 9.76 5.48
CA ILE A 176 -2.25 8.86 4.89
C ILE A 176 -2.07 7.48 5.52
N VAL A 177 -3.18 6.91 6.02
CA VAL A 177 -3.22 5.55 6.58
C VAL A 177 -4.12 4.72 5.67
N SER A 178 -3.52 3.88 4.84
CA SER A 178 -4.27 3.08 3.86
C SER A 178 -4.63 1.70 4.42
N GLY A 179 -5.94 1.50 4.63
CA GLY A 179 -6.57 0.21 4.92
C GLY A 179 -6.97 -0.57 3.66
N LEU A 180 -6.67 -0.06 2.47
CA LEU A 180 -7.10 -0.65 1.21
C LEU A 180 -6.34 -1.93 0.87
N PRO A 181 -7.04 -2.98 0.42
CA PRO A 181 -6.43 -4.23 -0.05
C PRO A 181 -5.88 -4.07 -1.47
N LEU A 182 -4.85 -3.23 -1.65
CA LEU A 182 -4.34 -2.81 -2.96
C LEU A 182 -4.00 -3.96 -3.91
N LEU A 183 -3.58 -5.12 -3.37
CA LEU A 183 -3.26 -6.31 -4.19
C LEU A 183 -4.50 -6.93 -4.86
N SER A 184 -5.69 -6.71 -4.29
CA SER A 184 -6.97 -7.23 -4.79
C SER A 184 -7.70 -6.24 -5.70
N ILE A 185 -7.25 -4.98 -5.75
CA ILE A 185 -7.83 -3.93 -6.59
C ILE A 185 -7.31 -4.07 -8.02
N PRO A 186 -8.17 -3.99 -9.06
CA PRO A 186 -7.76 -4.02 -10.45
C PRO A 186 -6.69 -2.96 -10.76
N LEU A 187 -5.70 -3.33 -11.60
CA LEU A 187 -4.52 -2.50 -11.85
C LEU A 187 -4.84 -1.04 -12.26
N PRO A 188 -5.80 -0.76 -13.17
CA PRO A 188 -6.10 0.63 -13.55
C PRO A 188 -6.62 1.47 -12.38
N VAL A 189 -7.52 0.90 -11.55
CA VAL A 189 -8.09 1.58 -10.37
C VAL A 189 -7.00 1.77 -9.32
N ARG A 190 -6.22 0.73 -9.04
CA ARG A 190 -5.10 0.79 -8.11
C ARG A 190 -4.08 1.89 -8.49
N GLN A 191 -3.74 2.01 -9.77
CA GLN A 191 -2.82 3.06 -10.24
C GLN A 191 -3.38 4.47 -9.97
N ARG A 192 -4.67 4.70 -10.20
CA ARG A 192 -5.31 5.99 -9.87
C ARG A 192 -5.23 6.28 -8.38
N ILE A 193 -5.56 5.30 -7.51
CA ILE A 193 -5.45 5.46 -6.05
C ILE A 193 -4.02 5.83 -5.64
N LEU A 194 -3.01 5.14 -6.17
CA LEU A 194 -1.61 5.40 -5.85
C LEU A 194 -1.20 6.83 -6.23
N HIS A 195 -1.57 7.29 -7.44
CA HIS A 195 -1.28 8.65 -7.89
C HIS A 195 -2.04 9.69 -7.07
N ALA A 196 -3.33 9.48 -6.84
CA ALA A 196 -4.17 10.39 -6.04
C ALA A 196 -3.63 10.56 -4.61
N GLY A 197 -3.24 9.46 -3.95
CA GLY A 197 -2.65 9.52 -2.61
C GLY A 197 -1.29 10.23 -2.58
N ALA A 198 -0.42 9.95 -3.56
CA ALA A 198 0.87 10.62 -3.65
C ALA A 198 0.73 12.13 -3.94
N GLN A 199 -0.26 12.52 -4.77
CA GLN A 199 -0.52 13.91 -5.12
C GLN A 199 -1.02 14.74 -3.92
N VAL A 200 -1.89 14.16 -3.09
CA VAL A 200 -2.50 14.86 -1.94
C VAL A 200 -1.60 14.89 -0.72
N LEU A 201 -0.66 13.95 -0.62
CA LEU A 201 0.28 13.90 0.50
C LEU A 201 1.20 15.13 0.46
N ALA A 202 1.18 15.94 1.51
CA ALA A 202 2.01 17.14 1.60
C ALA A 202 3.52 16.79 1.68
N PRO A 203 4.41 17.70 1.24
CA PRO A 203 5.86 17.55 1.45
C PRO A 203 6.19 17.26 2.92
N GLY A 204 7.05 16.27 3.16
CA GLY A 204 7.37 15.78 4.50
C GLY A 204 6.27 14.94 5.17
N GLY A 205 5.16 14.71 4.48
CA GLY A 205 4.09 13.82 4.93
C GLY A 205 4.49 12.35 4.84
N ARG A 206 3.74 11.49 5.53
CA ARG A 206 3.95 10.04 5.58
C ARG A 206 2.72 9.28 5.08
N LEU A 207 2.98 8.19 4.37
CA LEU A 207 1.97 7.24 3.95
C LEU A 207 2.25 5.88 4.59
N LEU A 208 1.24 5.32 5.24
CA LEU A 208 1.28 4.01 5.88
C LEU A 208 0.39 3.05 5.08
N GLN A 209 0.95 1.93 4.67
CA GLN A 209 0.20 0.86 4.00
C GLN A 209 0.48 -0.47 4.68
N PHE A 210 -0.56 -1.18 5.08
CA PHE A 210 -0.35 -2.59 5.42
C PHE A 210 -0.54 -3.48 4.19
N THR A 211 0.14 -4.62 4.21
CA THR A 211 0.02 -5.67 3.18
C THR A 211 0.33 -7.03 3.76
N TYR A 212 -0.27 -8.07 3.20
CA TYR A 212 0.07 -9.46 3.50
C TYR A 212 1.22 -9.99 2.63
N ALA A 213 1.69 -9.22 1.65
CA ALA A 213 2.90 -9.53 0.90
C ALA A 213 4.14 -9.23 1.76
N MET A 214 4.73 -10.28 2.34
CA MET A 214 5.86 -10.15 3.27
C MET A 214 7.18 -9.75 2.61
N ARG A 215 7.26 -9.81 1.27
CA ARG A 215 8.47 -9.50 0.46
C ARG A 215 8.10 -8.54 -0.68
N GLY A 216 9.13 -7.99 -1.32
CA GLY A 216 9.01 -7.09 -2.46
C GLY A 216 8.86 -5.60 -2.09
N PRO A 217 8.87 -4.72 -3.09
CA PRO A 217 8.68 -3.28 -2.91
C PRO A 217 7.25 -2.96 -2.49
N SER A 218 7.05 -1.76 -1.93
CA SER A 218 5.70 -1.23 -1.75
C SER A 218 5.11 -0.81 -3.09
N LEU A 219 3.81 -1.01 -3.26
CA LEU A 219 3.10 -0.57 -4.48
C LEU A 219 3.14 0.97 -4.64
N TRP A 220 3.20 1.71 -3.55
CA TRP A 220 3.26 3.17 -3.54
C TRP A 220 4.55 3.75 -4.14
N GLN A 221 5.61 2.95 -4.27
CA GLN A 221 6.82 3.34 -4.99
C GLN A 221 6.57 3.58 -6.49
N ALA A 222 5.55 2.93 -7.06
CA ALA A 222 5.15 3.17 -8.44
C ALA A 222 4.54 4.59 -8.66
N ALA A 223 4.12 5.26 -7.59
CA ALA A 223 3.65 6.65 -7.61
C ALA A 223 4.73 7.65 -7.15
N GLY A 224 5.99 7.23 -7.08
CA GLY A 224 7.12 8.11 -6.74
C GLY A 224 7.40 8.27 -5.25
N LEU A 225 6.66 7.58 -4.38
CA LEU A 225 6.96 7.60 -2.94
C LEU A 225 8.15 6.71 -2.61
N VAL A 226 8.98 7.15 -1.68
CA VAL A 226 10.18 6.45 -1.22
C VAL A 226 9.91 5.77 0.13
N GLY A 227 10.35 4.52 0.26
CA GLY A 227 10.26 3.79 1.52
C GLY A 227 11.15 4.40 2.60
N GLN A 228 10.58 4.74 3.75
CA GLN A 228 11.28 5.31 4.91
C GLN A 228 11.50 4.25 5.99
N ALA A 229 10.50 3.38 6.20
CA ALA A 229 10.58 2.30 7.18
C ALA A 229 9.69 1.12 6.77
N ARG A 230 9.92 -0.01 7.42
CA ARG A 230 9.13 -1.24 7.22
C ARG A 230 9.07 -2.02 8.53
N GLU A 231 7.87 -2.45 8.88
CA GLU A 231 7.63 -3.27 10.06
C GLU A 231 6.88 -4.56 9.69
N ARG A 232 7.22 -5.67 10.35
CA ARG A 232 6.51 -6.95 10.24
C ARG A 232 5.67 -7.18 11.49
N VAL A 233 4.38 -7.40 11.31
CA VAL A 233 3.44 -7.71 12.39
C VAL A 233 3.14 -9.20 12.35
N LEU A 234 4.05 -10.00 12.91
CA LEU A 234 3.99 -11.48 12.87
C LEU A 234 2.84 -12.02 13.72
N ALA A 235 2.45 -11.30 14.77
CA ALA A 235 1.34 -11.68 15.63
C ALA A 235 -0.05 -11.34 15.06
N ASN A 236 -0.12 -10.87 13.80
CA ASN A 236 -1.35 -10.78 13.02
C ASN A 236 -1.60 -12.12 12.30
N LEU A 237 -2.85 -12.49 12.09
CA LEU A 237 -3.19 -13.71 11.36
C LEU A 237 -4.10 -13.35 10.16
N PRO A 238 -3.61 -13.52 8.92
CA PRO A 238 -2.23 -13.88 8.55
C PRO A 238 -1.21 -12.79 8.92
N PRO A 239 0.10 -13.12 9.02
CA PRO A 239 1.15 -12.11 9.26
C PRO A 239 1.08 -10.97 8.24
N ALA A 240 1.26 -9.75 8.72
CA ALA A 240 1.20 -8.54 7.90
C ALA A 240 2.52 -7.76 7.93
N ARG A 241 2.69 -6.89 6.95
CA ARG A 241 3.78 -5.93 6.86
C ARG A 241 3.19 -4.53 6.77
N ILE A 242 3.78 -3.58 7.47
CA ILE A 242 3.50 -2.15 7.35
C ILE A 242 4.67 -1.51 6.61
N ASP A 243 4.38 -0.84 5.51
CA ASP A 243 5.33 0.01 4.79
C ASP A 243 5.04 1.47 5.16
N VAL A 244 6.08 2.21 5.53
CA VAL A 244 6.06 3.65 5.78
C VAL A 244 6.78 4.32 4.63
N LEU A 245 6.12 5.24 3.94
CA LEU A 245 6.65 5.92 2.77
C LEU A 245 6.44 7.44 2.90
N GLY A 246 7.16 8.19 2.09
CA GLY A 246 7.01 9.64 1.94
C GLY A 246 7.60 10.11 0.62
N HIS A 247 7.49 11.40 0.35
CA HIS A 247 8.23 11.97 -0.77
C HIS A 247 9.74 11.82 -0.54
N GLY A 248 10.50 11.55 -1.60
CA GLY A 248 11.95 11.60 -1.56
C GLY A 248 12.38 13.00 -1.10
N GLY A 249 13.15 13.10 -0.04
CA GLY A 249 13.71 14.37 0.38
C GLY A 249 14.60 14.91 -0.74
N LEU A 250 14.34 16.11 -1.20
CA LEU A 250 15.38 16.93 -1.79
C LEU A 250 16.37 17.16 -0.63
N ASN A 251 17.51 16.44 -0.65
CA ASN A 251 18.68 16.86 0.12
C ASN A 251 19.04 18.25 -0.41
N ILE A 252 18.51 19.30 0.21
CA ILE A 252 19.05 20.63 0.09
C ILE A 252 20.26 20.63 1.05
N SER A 253 21.41 20.36 0.45
CA SER A 253 22.73 20.54 1.08
C SER A 253 22.98 22.03 1.22
#